data_ce657fda6e0d060a020f85b2769f0934
#
_entry.id   ce657fda6e0d060a020f85b2769f0934
#
_cell.length_a   1.000
_cell.length_b   1.000
_cell.length_c   1.000
_cell.angle_alpha   90.00
_cell.angle_beta   90.00
_cell.angle_gamma   90.00
#
_symmetry.space_group_name_H-M   'P 1'
#
loop_
_entity.id
_entity.type
_entity.pdbx_description
1 polymer ?
#
loop_
_entity_poly.entity_id
_entity_poly.type
_entity_poly.pdbx_seq_one_letter_code
_entity_poly.pdbx_strand_id
1 'polypeptide(L)'
;TLTTPERVKYPLKRVGGRGQGKWQRVSWDDALTEIADALLDAHRDHGTESFIVDAPHIHCGAVALSATSRFMGHLNGLTLDLNVEIGDDLKGITQTMGRMGLGYTADNFFDAELIILTHSNVSYTWPPTYHFVTEARYNGSEVLQISPDFNPSCLTADIHIPVKVATDAALWLAVCQVMIEENWIKQD
;
A
#
# COMPACT_ATOMS: atom_id res chain seq x y z
N THR A 1 11.27 5.58 -16.60
CA THR A 1 11.37 4.16 -16.21
C THR A 1 10.61 3.21 -17.14
N LEU A 2 9.43 3.59 -17.67
CA LEU A 2 8.67 2.74 -18.61
C LEU A 2 9.40 2.47 -19.93
N THR A 3 10.28 3.36 -20.31
CA THR A 3 10.99 3.35 -21.62
C THR A 3 12.49 3.05 -21.49
N THR A 4 12.99 2.71 -20.28
CA THR A 4 14.42 2.40 -20.11
C THR A 4 14.81 1.15 -20.90
N PRO A 5 16.03 1.11 -21.48
CA PRO A 5 16.51 -0.07 -22.21
C PRO A 5 16.59 -1.33 -21.34
N GLU A 6 16.84 -1.16 -20.05
CA GLU A 6 16.99 -2.25 -19.07
C GLU A 6 15.65 -2.87 -18.64
N ARG A 7 14.52 -2.24 -19.02
CA ARG A 7 13.21 -2.79 -18.66
C ARG A 7 12.98 -4.13 -19.37
N VAL A 8 12.52 -5.12 -18.61
CA VAL A 8 12.10 -6.43 -19.14
C VAL A 8 10.84 -6.22 -20.01
N LYS A 9 10.95 -6.50 -21.30
CA LYS A 9 9.87 -6.28 -22.30
C LYS A 9 9.23 -7.57 -22.81
N TYR A 10 9.83 -8.70 -22.50
CA TYR A 10 9.42 -10.02 -22.99
C TYR A 10 9.49 -11.03 -21.87
N PRO A 11 8.73 -12.14 -21.94
CA PRO A 11 8.85 -13.22 -20.97
C PRO A 11 10.26 -13.81 -20.97
N LEU A 12 10.78 -14.07 -19.79
CA LEU A 12 12.07 -14.67 -19.57
C LEU A 12 11.91 -15.97 -18.77
N LYS A 13 12.39 -17.06 -19.33
CA LYS A 13 12.48 -18.36 -18.66
C LYS A 13 13.87 -18.56 -18.08
N ARG A 14 13.94 -18.97 -16.82
CA ARG A 14 15.21 -19.33 -16.20
C ARG A 14 15.74 -20.63 -16.78
N VAL A 15 17.00 -20.64 -17.23
CA VAL A 15 17.67 -21.80 -17.82
C VAL A 15 18.83 -22.34 -16.98
N GLY A 16 18.96 -21.89 -15.78
CA GLY A 16 20.02 -22.32 -14.84
C GLY A 16 19.50 -22.53 -13.45
N GLY A 17 20.37 -22.91 -12.54
CA GLY A 17 20.07 -23.00 -11.13
C GLY A 17 19.64 -21.65 -10.57
N ARG A 18 18.84 -21.67 -9.47
CA ARG A 18 18.40 -20.46 -8.76
C ARG A 18 19.62 -19.64 -8.32
N GLY A 19 19.61 -18.34 -8.55
CA GLY A 19 20.72 -17.43 -8.23
C GLY A 19 21.79 -17.29 -9.31
N GLN A 20 21.79 -18.10 -10.38
CA GLN A 20 22.79 -17.99 -11.46
C GLN A 20 22.55 -16.85 -12.45
N GLY A 21 21.39 -16.20 -12.42
CA GLY A 21 21.07 -15.08 -13.32
C GLY A 21 20.97 -15.45 -14.80
N LYS A 22 20.81 -16.73 -15.15
CA LYS A 22 20.73 -17.19 -16.54
C LYS A 22 19.27 -17.25 -16.99
N TRP A 23 18.95 -16.43 -18.00
CA TRP A 23 17.62 -16.27 -18.53
C TRP A 23 17.60 -16.44 -20.04
N GLN A 24 16.56 -17.04 -20.57
CA GLN A 24 16.28 -17.16 -21.99
C GLN A 24 14.97 -16.46 -22.30
N ARG A 25 14.96 -15.67 -23.35
CA ARG A 25 13.73 -15.07 -23.88
C ARG A 25 12.86 -16.17 -24.49
N VAL A 26 11.57 -16.16 -24.17
CA VAL A 26 10.54 -17.03 -24.75
C VAL A 26 9.40 -16.18 -25.32
N SER A 27 8.55 -16.81 -26.15
CA SER A 27 7.34 -16.14 -26.63
C SER A 27 6.29 -16.04 -25.51
N TRP A 28 5.29 -15.19 -25.68
CA TRP A 28 4.14 -15.14 -24.77
C TRP A 28 3.34 -16.44 -24.82
N ASP A 29 3.16 -17.03 -25.99
CA ASP A 29 2.42 -18.28 -26.16
C ASP A 29 3.10 -19.43 -25.44
N ASP A 30 4.43 -19.56 -25.58
CA ASP A 30 5.20 -20.57 -24.86
C ASP A 30 5.11 -20.37 -23.34
N ALA A 31 5.25 -19.12 -22.88
CA ALA A 31 5.19 -18.80 -21.45
C ALA A 31 3.82 -19.11 -20.85
N LEU A 32 2.74 -18.71 -21.53
CA LEU A 32 1.37 -18.97 -21.09
C LEU A 32 1.02 -20.44 -21.13
N THR A 33 1.45 -21.18 -22.15
CA THR A 33 1.25 -22.63 -22.25
C THR A 33 1.95 -23.34 -21.10
N GLU A 34 3.22 -23.02 -20.84
CA GLU A 34 3.97 -23.64 -19.75
C GLU A 34 3.36 -23.36 -18.38
N ILE A 35 2.85 -22.14 -18.16
CA ILE A 35 2.15 -21.78 -16.91
C ILE A 35 0.83 -22.56 -16.81
N ALA A 36 0.06 -22.65 -17.88
CA ALA A 36 -1.21 -23.39 -17.89
C ALA A 36 -1.00 -24.88 -17.62
N ASP A 37 -0.01 -25.50 -18.26
CA ASP A 37 0.33 -26.90 -18.04
C ASP A 37 0.75 -27.15 -16.59
N ALA A 38 1.58 -26.28 -16.02
CA ALA A 38 1.99 -26.39 -14.61
C ALA A 38 0.80 -26.26 -13.64
N LEU A 39 -0.16 -25.37 -13.92
CA LEU A 39 -1.39 -25.25 -13.13
C LEU A 39 -2.27 -26.48 -13.25
N LEU A 40 -2.43 -27.03 -14.46
CA LEU A 40 -3.20 -28.26 -14.69
C LEU A 40 -2.56 -29.47 -13.98
N ASP A 41 -1.24 -29.59 -14.06
CA ASP A 41 -0.51 -30.64 -13.35
C ASP A 41 -0.67 -30.51 -11.83
N ALA A 42 -0.51 -29.29 -11.28
CA ALA A 42 -0.72 -29.07 -9.87
C ALA A 42 -2.15 -29.38 -9.41
N HIS A 43 -3.14 -29.00 -10.23
CA HIS A 43 -4.54 -29.33 -9.96
C HIS A 43 -4.78 -30.83 -9.95
N ARG A 44 -4.27 -31.56 -10.96
CA ARG A 44 -4.40 -33.00 -11.06
C ARG A 44 -3.75 -33.72 -9.89
N ASP A 45 -2.55 -33.31 -9.50
CA ASP A 45 -1.71 -34.03 -8.55
C ASP A 45 -2.01 -33.65 -7.08
N HIS A 46 -2.51 -32.46 -6.83
CA HIS A 46 -2.66 -31.90 -5.48
C HIS A 46 -4.03 -31.23 -5.22
N GLY A 47 -4.90 -31.12 -6.23
CA GLY A 47 -6.19 -30.46 -6.11
C GLY A 47 -6.11 -28.92 -6.10
N THR A 48 -7.28 -28.29 -5.98
CA THR A 48 -7.41 -26.82 -6.03
C THR A 48 -6.80 -26.09 -4.85
N GLU A 49 -6.68 -26.75 -3.71
CA GLU A 49 -6.07 -26.20 -2.49
C GLU A 49 -4.56 -25.93 -2.65
N SER A 50 -3.94 -26.46 -3.71
CA SER A 50 -2.55 -26.17 -4.04
C SER A 50 -2.34 -24.78 -4.67
N PHE A 51 -3.41 -24.12 -5.08
CA PHE A 51 -3.36 -22.79 -5.66
C PHE A 51 -3.53 -21.72 -4.58
N ILE A 52 -2.46 -21.01 -4.30
CA ILE A 52 -2.49 -19.89 -3.36
C ILE A 52 -1.99 -18.67 -4.10
N VAL A 53 -2.78 -17.60 -4.08
CA VAL A 53 -2.33 -16.29 -4.57
C VAL A 53 -2.11 -15.35 -3.39
N ASP A 54 -0.91 -14.81 -3.34
CA ASP A 54 -0.60 -13.61 -2.58
C ASP A 54 -0.88 -12.45 -3.52
N ALA A 55 -2.11 -11.95 -3.45
CA ALA A 55 -2.56 -10.93 -4.38
C ALA A 55 -1.77 -9.64 -4.18
N PRO A 56 -1.50 -8.90 -5.26
CA PRO A 56 -0.87 -7.60 -5.15
C PRO A 56 -1.77 -6.66 -4.34
N HIS A 57 -1.16 -5.86 -3.50
CA HIS A 57 -1.84 -4.84 -2.72
C HIS A 57 -2.69 -3.92 -3.62
N ILE A 58 -3.70 -3.26 -3.05
CA ILE A 58 -4.66 -2.36 -3.73
C ILE A 58 -4.02 -1.31 -4.68
N HIS A 59 -2.73 -1.07 -4.57
CA HIS A 59 -1.97 -0.19 -5.46
C HIS A 59 -1.96 -0.61 -6.93
N CYS A 60 -2.32 -1.85 -7.24
CA CYS A 60 -2.37 -2.35 -8.63
C CYS A 60 -3.64 -1.95 -9.38
N GLY A 61 -4.57 -1.28 -8.73
CA GLY A 61 -5.83 -0.83 -9.29
C GLY A 61 -6.90 -1.93 -9.36
N ALA A 62 -8.16 -1.48 -9.46
CA ALA A 62 -9.34 -2.36 -9.41
C ALA A 62 -9.35 -3.45 -10.50
N VAL A 63 -8.82 -3.16 -11.68
CA VAL A 63 -8.77 -4.11 -12.80
C VAL A 63 -7.86 -5.30 -12.47
N ALA A 64 -6.68 -5.04 -11.93
CA ALA A 64 -5.73 -6.10 -11.56
C ALA A 64 -6.29 -6.98 -10.42
N LEU A 65 -6.86 -6.37 -9.38
CA LEU A 65 -7.50 -7.10 -8.29
C LEU A 65 -8.67 -7.94 -8.77
N SER A 66 -9.56 -7.37 -9.60
CA SER A 66 -10.72 -8.08 -10.13
C SER A 66 -10.31 -9.24 -11.04
N ALA A 67 -9.27 -9.05 -11.87
CA ALA A 67 -8.75 -10.11 -12.72
C ALA A 67 -8.16 -11.26 -11.91
N THR A 68 -7.38 -10.95 -10.87
CA THR A 68 -6.79 -11.95 -9.97
C THR A 68 -7.87 -12.73 -9.21
N SER A 69 -8.81 -12.03 -8.60
CA SER A 69 -9.90 -12.65 -7.85
C SER A 69 -10.78 -13.56 -8.74
N ARG A 70 -11.05 -13.10 -9.95
CA ARG A 70 -11.81 -13.83 -10.93
C ARG A 70 -11.08 -15.09 -11.40
N PHE A 71 -9.77 -14.98 -11.68
CA PHE A 71 -8.94 -16.11 -12.06
C PHE A 71 -8.89 -17.18 -10.95
N MET A 72 -8.64 -16.75 -9.70
CA MET A 72 -8.64 -17.68 -8.56
C MET A 72 -10.02 -18.30 -8.29
N GLY A 73 -11.09 -17.53 -8.49
CA GLY A 73 -12.46 -18.06 -8.41
C GLY A 73 -12.74 -19.17 -9.43
N HIS A 74 -12.20 -19.04 -10.65
CA HIS A 74 -12.32 -20.12 -11.66
C HIS A 74 -11.48 -21.36 -11.33
N LEU A 75 -10.33 -21.18 -10.69
CA LEU A 75 -9.48 -22.28 -10.23
C LEU A 75 -9.96 -22.90 -8.91
N ASN A 76 -10.91 -22.28 -8.22
CA ASN A 76 -11.30 -22.60 -6.85
C ASN A 76 -10.10 -22.64 -5.88
N GLY A 77 -9.15 -21.71 -6.11
CA GLY A 77 -7.94 -21.60 -5.32
C GLY A 77 -8.10 -20.65 -4.12
N LEU A 78 -7.07 -20.59 -3.30
CA LEU A 78 -7.03 -19.76 -2.09
C LEU A 78 -6.41 -18.39 -2.39
N THR A 79 -7.02 -17.35 -1.84
CA THR A 79 -6.46 -15.99 -1.83
C THR A 79 -6.04 -15.66 -0.42
N LEU A 80 -4.79 -15.25 -0.24
CA LEU A 80 -4.33 -14.76 1.06
C LEU A 80 -5.03 -13.44 1.40
N ASP A 81 -5.31 -13.25 2.67
CA ASP A 81 -5.84 -12.00 3.18
C ASP A 81 -4.79 -10.88 3.04
N LEU A 82 -5.24 -9.74 2.54
CA LEU A 82 -4.42 -8.55 2.31
C LEU A 82 -4.41 -7.62 3.52
N ASN A 83 -4.17 -8.15 4.71
CA ASN A 83 -4.08 -7.38 5.96
C ASN A 83 -5.41 -6.87 6.55
N VAL A 84 -6.53 -7.02 5.85
CA VAL A 84 -7.83 -6.49 6.28
C VAL A 84 -8.42 -7.32 7.42
N GLU A 85 -8.38 -8.63 7.29
CA GLU A 85 -8.93 -9.58 8.28
C GLU A 85 -7.95 -9.84 9.44
N ILE A 86 -6.66 -9.94 9.12
CA ILE A 86 -5.58 -10.10 10.10
C ILE A 86 -5.46 -8.87 11.02
N GLY A 87 -5.86 -7.70 10.52
CA GLY A 87 -6.29 -6.63 11.39
C GLY A 87 -5.28 -5.54 11.66
N ASP A 88 -4.32 -5.34 10.80
CA ASP A 88 -3.39 -4.21 10.93
C ASP A 88 -3.69 -3.06 9.96
N ASP A 89 -4.54 -3.29 8.95
CA ASP A 89 -4.82 -2.28 7.95
C ASP A 89 -6.27 -1.75 8.03
N LEU A 90 -6.40 -0.44 8.25
CA LEU A 90 -7.64 0.34 8.17
C LEU A 90 -8.82 -0.14 9.04
N LYS A 91 -8.62 -1.08 9.96
CA LYS A 91 -9.70 -1.68 10.75
C LYS A 91 -10.38 -0.67 11.65
N GLY A 92 -9.60 0.18 12.32
CA GLY A 92 -10.14 1.25 13.17
C GLY A 92 -10.99 2.24 12.36
N ILE A 93 -10.54 2.64 11.18
CA ILE A 93 -11.28 3.52 10.29
C ILE A 93 -12.58 2.86 9.83
N THR A 94 -12.51 1.59 9.42
CA THR A 94 -13.70 0.84 8.98
C THR A 94 -14.73 0.70 10.09
N GLN A 95 -14.31 0.42 11.32
CA GLN A 95 -15.21 0.30 12.48
C GLN A 95 -15.84 1.63 12.86
N THR A 96 -15.09 2.72 12.76
CA THR A 96 -15.56 4.05 13.16
C THR A 96 -16.41 4.72 12.09
N MET A 97 -15.98 4.62 10.82
CA MET A 97 -16.56 5.35 9.68
C MET A 97 -17.45 4.49 8.78
N GLY A 98 -17.52 3.18 9.02
CA GLY A 98 -18.33 2.24 8.22
C GLY A 98 -17.80 1.95 6.83
N ARG A 99 -16.60 2.45 6.49
CA ARG A 99 -15.96 2.21 5.19
C ARG A 99 -14.44 2.24 5.28
N MET A 100 -13.79 1.50 4.41
CA MET A 100 -12.35 1.51 4.25
C MET A 100 -11.92 2.75 3.46
N GLY A 101 -11.19 3.63 4.11
CA GLY A 101 -10.64 4.83 3.49
C GLY A 101 -11.58 6.04 3.54
N LEU A 102 -11.03 7.14 3.97
CA LEU A 102 -11.63 8.46 3.93
C LEU A 102 -11.06 9.16 2.70
N GLY A 103 -11.84 9.26 1.63
CA GLY A 103 -11.41 9.91 0.42
C GLY A 103 -11.76 11.39 0.44
N TYR A 104 -10.75 12.22 0.58
CA TYR A 104 -10.77 13.60 0.12
C TYR A 104 -9.93 13.70 -1.15
N THR A 105 -10.16 14.73 -1.94
CA THR A 105 -9.29 15.04 -3.07
C THR A 105 -8.02 15.71 -2.56
N ALA A 106 -6.89 15.54 -3.26
CA ALA A 106 -5.61 16.06 -2.82
C ALA A 106 -5.58 17.60 -2.72
N ASP A 107 -6.41 18.29 -3.47
CA ASP A 107 -6.59 19.73 -3.42
C ASP A 107 -7.14 20.23 -2.07
N ASN A 108 -7.80 19.38 -1.28
CA ASN A 108 -8.20 19.76 0.08
C ASN A 108 -7.02 20.07 1.03
N PHE A 109 -5.81 19.61 0.68
CA PHE A 109 -4.63 20.01 1.44
C PHE A 109 -4.40 21.52 1.42
N PHE A 110 -4.78 22.23 0.35
CA PHE A 110 -4.60 23.68 0.24
C PHE A 110 -5.47 24.50 1.19
N ASP A 111 -6.56 23.90 1.68
CA ASP A 111 -7.49 24.52 2.62
C ASP A 111 -7.20 24.11 4.08
N ALA A 112 -6.21 23.24 4.30
CA ALA A 112 -5.88 22.76 5.62
C ALA A 112 -4.95 23.73 6.35
N GLU A 113 -5.26 24.10 7.58
CA GLU A 113 -4.37 24.86 8.46
C GLU A 113 -3.25 23.98 9.02
N LEU A 114 -3.54 22.70 9.28
CA LEU A 114 -2.61 21.70 9.79
C LEU A 114 -2.69 20.41 8.99
N ILE A 115 -1.55 19.92 8.53
CA ILE A 115 -1.40 18.64 7.86
C ILE A 115 -0.56 17.71 8.75
N ILE A 116 -1.14 16.59 9.17
CA ILE A 116 -0.44 15.61 9.99
C ILE A 116 -0.08 14.39 9.14
N LEU A 117 1.21 14.14 8.97
CA LEU A 117 1.76 12.97 8.30
C LEU A 117 2.16 11.94 9.36
N THR A 118 1.40 10.86 9.48
CA THR A 118 1.65 9.83 10.48
C THR A 118 2.27 8.60 9.84
N HIS A 119 3.48 8.23 10.24
CA HIS A 119 4.20 7.02 9.76
C HIS A 119 4.36 6.92 8.24
N SER A 120 4.18 8.02 7.55
CA SER A 120 4.18 8.08 6.10
C SER A 120 5.43 8.81 5.60
N ASN A 121 6.11 8.21 4.63
CA ASN A 121 7.17 8.86 3.88
C ASN A 121 6.66 9.22 2.50
N VAL A 122 5.70 10.16 2.45
CA VAL A 122 4.98 10.55 1.23
C VAL A 122 5.91 11.06 0.13
N SER A 123 7.07 11.62 0.48
CA SER A 123 8.06 12.07 -0.50
C SER A 123 8.62 10.94 -1.35
N TYR A 124 8.70 9.73 -0.81
CA TYR A 124 9.15 8.53 -1.53
C TYR A 124 8.01 7.63 -1.97
N THR A 125 7.04 7.40 -1.09
CA THR A 125 5.99 6.41 -1.36
C THR A 125 4.87 6.98 -2.21
N TRP A 126 4.66 8.30 -2.16
CA TRP A 126 3.56 8.95 -2.87
C TRP A 126 3.94 10.32 -3.43
N PRO A 127 4.96 10.40 -4.29
CA PRO A 127 5.49 11.68 -4.79
C PRO A 127 4.43 12.63 -5.39
N PRO A 128 3.40 12.17 -6.12
CA PRO A 128 2.36 13.07 -6.61
C PRO A 128 1.58 13.78 -5.51
N THR A 129 1.32 13.11 -4.39
CA THR A 129 0.63 13.71 -3.24
C THR A 129 1.56 14.63 -2.44
N TYR A 130 2.85 14.32 -2.40
CA TYR A 130 3.82 15.18 -1.72
C TYR A 130 3.88 16.60 -2.29
N HIS A 131 3.65 16.73 -3.60
CA HIS A 131 3.52 18.05 -4.23
C HIS A 131 2.42 18.90 -3.58
N PHE A 132 1.24 18.33 -3.32
CA PHE A 132 0.14 19.05 -2.68
C PHE A 132 0.47 19.48 -1.24
N VAL A 133 1.17 18.63 -0.49
CA VAL A 133 1.63 18.98 0.87
C VAL A 133 2.61 20.16 0.85
N THR A 134 3.56 20.16 -0.08
CA THR A 134 4.54 21.26 -0.19
C THR A 134 3.90 22.57 -0.63
N GLU A 135 2.98 22.52 -1.57
CA GLU A 135 2.22 23.71 -2.01
C GLU A 135 1.32 24.26 -0.91
N ALA A 136 0.62 23.39 -0.17
CA ALA A 136 -0.17 23.78 0.97
C ALA A 136 0.67 24.52 2.02
N ARG A 137 1.88 24.04 2.29
CA ARG A 137 2.82 24.71 3.20
C ARG A 137 3.22 26.11 2.70
N TYR A 138 3.45 26.29 1.40
CA TYR A 138 3.70 27.61 0.83
C TYR A 138 2.50 28.56 0.99
N ASN A 139 1.29 28.01 1.07
CA ASN A 139 0.05 28.75 1.33
C ASN A 139 -0.24 28.99 2.82
N GLY A 140 0.66 28.56 3.72
CA GLY A 140 0.56 28.82 5.15
C GLY A 140 0.10 27.64 6.02
N SER A 141 -0.11 26.45 5.45
CA SER A 141 -0.39 25.26 6.24
C SER A 141 0.83 24.87 7.08
N GLU A 142 0.61 24.47 8.31
CA GLU A 142 1.62 23.84 9.16
C GLU A 142 1.67 22.34 8.89
N VAL A 143 2.87 21.78 8.77
CA VAL A 143 3.08 20.35 8.51
C VAL A 143 3.75 19.68 9.70
N LEU A 144 3.05 18.73 10.31
CA LEU A 144 3.53 17.90 11.41
C LEU A 144 3.85 16.49 10.89
N GLN A 145 5.09 16.05 11.07
CA GLN A 145 5.51 14.67 10.78
C GLN A 145 5.67 13.88 12.07
N ILE A 146 4.93 12.79 12.20
CA ILE A 146 5.04 11.83 13.30
C ILE A 146 5.64 10.55 12.74
N SER A 147 6.89 10.25 13.07
CA SER A 147 7.58 9.06 12.59
C SER A 147 8.75 8.69 13.49
N PRO A 148 9.10 7.40 13.62
CA PRO A 148 10.22 6.98 14.47
C PRO A 148 11.58 7.39 13.92
N ASP A 149 11.68 7.65 12.63
CA ASP A 149 12.88 8.03 11.92
C ASP A 149 12.74 9.41 11.26
N PHE A 150 13.86 10.08 11.09
CA PHE A 150 13.92 11.32 10.31
C PHE A 150 14.00 10.97 8.82
N ASN A 151 12.85 10.76 8.19
CA ASN A 151 12.75 10.42 6.78
C ASN A 151 12.68 11.69 5.89
N PRO A 152 12.82 11.55 4.56
CA PRO A 152 12.81 12.70 3.66
C PRO A 152 11.56 13.58 3.71
N SER A 153 10.40 13.09 4.12
CA SER A 153 9.22 13.93 4.33
C SER A 153 9.40 14.92 5.49
N CYS A 154 10.28 14.63 6.44
CA CYS A 154 10.59 15.55 7.52
C CYS A 154 11.29 16.83 7.05
N LEU A 155 11.90 16.83 5.85
CA LEU A 155 12.59 18.01 5.30
C LEU A 155 11.62 19.17 5.02
N THR A 156 10.36 18.89 4.83
CA THR A 156 9.32 19.89 4.59
C THR A 156 8.32 19.98 5.74
N ALA A 157 8.51 19.23 6.81
CA ALA A 157 7.71 19.35 8.02
C ALA A 157 8.22 20.53 8.85
N ASP A 158 7.29 21.26 9.46
CA ASP A 158 7.59 22.34 10.42
C ASP A 158 7.94 21.74 11.79
N ILE A 159 7.31 20.63 12.13
CA ILE A 159 7.53 19.89 13.39
C ILE A 159 7.71 18.41 13.08
N HIS A 160 8.76 17.80 13.64
CA HIS A 160 8.94 16.34 13.65
C HIS A 160 8.84 15.80 15.08
N ILE A 161 7.95 14.85 15.30
CA ILE A 161 7.80 14.13 16.55
C ILE A 161 8.35 12.72 16.38
N PRO A 162 9.52 12.40 16.96
CA PRO A 162 10.07 11.05 16.94
C PRO A 162 9.29 10.17 17.93
N VAL A 163 8.42 9.32 17.42
CA VAL A 163 7.63 8.40 18.21
C VAL A 163 8.34 7.05 18.30
N LYS A 164 8.28 6.41 19.49
CA LYS A 164 8.79 5.05 19.64
C LYS A 164 7.90 4.08 18.86
N VAL A 165 8.51 3.15 18.09
CA VAL A 165 7.79 2.11 17.37
C VAL A 165 6.79 1.40 18.29
N ALA A 166 5.59 1.13 17.78
CA ALA A 166 4.47 0.50 18.50
C ALA A 166 3.86 1.32 19.66
N THR A 167 4.09 2.64 19.74
CA THR A 167 3.47 3.52 20.74
C THR A 167 2.46 4.52 20.17
N ASP A 168 2.04 4.33 18.93
CA ASP A 168 1.12 5.23 18.23
C ASP A 168 -0.21 5.39 18.93
N ALA A 169 -0.79 4.28 19.35
CA ALA A 169 -2.04 4.29 20.11
C ALA A 169 -1.92 5.09 21.41
N ALA A 170 -0.79 4.98 22.10
CA ALA A 170 -0.54 5.74 23.32
C ALA A 170 -0.46 7.24 23.05
N LEU A 171 0.22 7.63 21.96
CA LEU A 171 0.29 9.04 21.55
C LEU A 171 -1.11 9.60 21.26
N TRP A 172 -1.89 8.91 20.43
CA TRP A 172 -3.22 9.40 20.05
C TRP A 172 -4.22 9.37 21.21
N LEU A 173 -4.12 8.40 22.11
CA LEU A 173 -4.93 8.41 23.34
C LEU A 173 -4.57 9.57 24.26
N ALA A 174 -3.29 9.93 24.35
CA ALA A 174 -2.87 11.11 25.13
C ALA A 174 -3.39 12.43 24.50
N VAL A 175 -3.38 12.54 23.15
CA VAL A 175 -3.98 13.66 22.46
C VAL A 175 -5.49 13.75 22.76
N CYS A 176 -6.20 12.63 22.66
CA CYS A 176 -7.63 12.57 22.99
C CYS A 176 -7.89 12.97 24.46
N GLN A 177 -7.06 12.51 25.39
CA GLN A 177 -7.19 12.88 26.79
C GLN A 177 -7.10 14.39 26.98
N VAL A 178 -6.08 15.04 26.42
CA VAL A 178 -5.93 16.49 26.50
C VAL A 178 -7.13 17.22 25.90
N MET A 179 -7.63 16.78 24.75
CA MET A 179 -8.80 17.39 24.12
C MET A 179 -10.05 17.28 25.00
N ILE A 180 -10.21 16.17 25.74
CA ILE A 180 -11.30 15.98 26.68
C ILE A 180 -11.14 16.90 27.89
N GLU A 181 -9.97 16.92 28.51
CA GLU A 181 -9.67 17.72 29.71
C GLU A 181 -9.83 19.21 29.44
N GLU A 182 -9.41 19.69 28.27
CA GLU A 182 -9.52 21.08 27.85
C GLU A 182 -10.89 21.43 27.23
N ASN A 183 -11.81 20.47 27.18
CA ASN A 183 -13.16 20.63 26.62
C ASN A 183 -13.17 21.14 25.15
N TRP A 184 -12.22 20.63 24.33
CA TRP A 184 -12.12 20.96 22.90
C TRP A 184 -12.99 20.07 22.01
N ILE A 185 -13.77 19.18 22.59
CA ILE A 185 -14.70 18.31 21.85
C ILE A 185 -16.01 19.05 21.57
N LYS A 186 -16.47 18.96 20.33
CA LYS A 186 -17.83 19.40 20.00
C LYS A 186 -18.82 18.42 20.64
N GLN A 187 -19.66 18.93 21.53
CA GLN A 187 -20.80 18.21 22.07
C GLN A 187 -22.00 18.60 21.19
N ASP A 188 -22.37 17.76 20.25
CA ASP A 188 -23.61 17.87 19.48
C ASP A 188 -24.72 17.06 20.16
#